data_d5b7f906c4c41d1abc51ca123d9013b2
#
_entry.id   d5b7f906c4c41d1abc51ca123d9013b2
#
_cell.length_a   1.000
_cell.length_b   1.000
_cell.length_c   1.000
_cell.angle_alpha   90.00
_cell.angle_beta   90.00
_cell.angle_gamma   90.00
#
_symmetry.space_group_name_H-M   'P 1'
#
loop_
_entity.id
_entity.type
_entity.pdbx_description
1 polymer ?
#
loop_
_entity_poly.entity_id
_entity_poly.type
_entity_poly.pdbx_seq_one_letter_code
_entity_poly.pdbx_strand_id
1 'polypeptide(L)'
;MRKLRKNPVIYIICALLAAGLIAFIPMISMAHGSGEPEWNPSGDVPQDPLHRLPASPEEAHGRLLEREISWPEAAAQGEGFQASRVRAGTLRIAIPYDTVEGFISTAGGNVKVDLYQSDGATLKQSVTETAGDDGWFKADLTAGDIVSGDKVKVTDLSGGAPVTVDCTLTGAVDFANDRVSGTTVGGNQVMAYIVAPSTYYADVPPGVAQAQVMAGPAGAFILDFTGIDLRTGDAALLFSADAAGHTVMDVAAGSGSGLVVYPQYDEVLGYYVPGTVLTVNADARSRKATTLKDGFFEAWFSNYDIKDGVNVSCNMGGTRSVTVRDVSAKCDPASNRVEGTAPANRDVRVTMDPYRTPVVYETRSDSSGSFQVDLGTRYTATGTDVYNVTWYDDDGDAVVYEFQTFSWYLAEGCTLGDNFDTFVLVQNPGTEDAEITLTFQLTQGTAPSYYFVLAPGQRRSVWLDKLPGLNNAEVSTKVTSLRGNWVVAERAVYFNFFGKQDGHDSIGALTPATEWYLAEGCTLGDNFDTFVLVQNPGTEVAGVTLSFQLT
;
A
#
# COMPACT_ATOMS: atom_id res chain seq x y z
N MET A 1 45.00 -24.94 -32.60
CA MET A 1 43.99 -25.23 -31.60
C MET A 1 43.94 -24.07 -30.61
N ARG A 2 43.05 -23.10 -30.80
CA ARG A 2 42.77 -22.00 -29.86
C ARG A 2 41.35 -22.20 -29.36
N LYS A 3 41.19 -22.48 -28.06
CA LYS A 3 39.91 -22.58 -27.37
C LYS A 3 39.31 -21.18 -27.29
N LEU A 4 38.26 -20.91 -28.04
CA LEU A 4 37.37 -19.78 -27.84
C LEU A 4 36.47 -20.11 -26.64
N ARG A 5 36.57 -19.32 -25.57
CA ARG A 5 35.57 -19.28 -24.51
C ARG A 5 34.30 -18.66 -25.11
N LYS A 6 33.24 -19.46 -25.23
CA LYS A 6 31.90 -18.99 -25.57
C LYS A 6 31.24 -18.49 -24.27
N ASN A 7 30.96 -17.21 -24.19
CA ASN A 7 29.95 -16.69 -23.27
C ASN A 7 28.61 -17.28 -23.70
N PRO A 8 27.78 -17.74 -22.78
CA PRO A 8 26.43 -18.17 -23.12
C PRO A 8 25.57 -16.90 -23.36
N VAL A 9 25.48 -16.46 -24.59
CA VAL A 9 24.40 -15.60 -25.04
C VAL A 9 23.21 -16.52 -25.23
N ILE A 10 22.17 -16.34 -24.42
CA ILE A 10 20.91 -17.05 -24.60
C ILE A 10 20.26 -16.46 -25.85
N TYR A 11 20.33 -17.17 -26.97
CA TYR A 11 19.57 -16.83 -28.17
C TYR A 11 18.14 -17.32 -27.97
N ILE A 12 17.19 -16.39 -27.84
CA ILE A 12 15.77 -16.70 -27.99
C ILE A 12 15.49 -16.66 -29.49
N ILE A 13 15.41 -17.82 -30.12
CA ILE A 13 15.01 -17.96 -31.53
C ILE A 13 13.53 -18.25 -31.56
N CYS A 14 12.73 -17.35 -32.12
CA CYS A 14 11.34 -17.64 -32.48
C CYS A 14 11.32 -18.59 -33.69
N ALA A 15 11.18 -19.89 -33.45
CA ALA A 15 10.91 -20.86 -34.51
C ALA A 15 9.72 -21.72 -34.10
N LEU A 16 8.61 -21.59 -34.77
CA LEU A 16 7.42 -22.41 -34.60
C LEU A 16 7.25 -23.30 -35.82
N LEU A 17 7.11 -24.58 -35.58
CA LEU A 17 6.74 -25.56 -36.58
C LEU A 17 5.36 -26.15 -36.22
N ALA A 18 4.32 -25.76 -36.95
CA ALA A 18 3.05 -26.45 -36.91
C ALA A 18 2.96 -27.43 -38.07
N ALA A 19 2.98 -28.73 -37.79
CA ALA A 19 2.53 -29.74 -38.75
C ALA A 19 1.03 -29.88 -38.61
N GLY A 20 0.31 -29.57 -39.70
CA GLY A 20 -1.13 -29.72 -39.73
C GLY A 20 -1.58 -31.16 -39.47
N LEU A 21 -2.29 -31.35 -38.39
CA LEU A 21 -3.26 -32.42 -38.24
C LEU A 21 -4.46 -31.84 -37.50
N ILE A 22 -5.47 -31.48 -38.28
CA ILE A 22 -6.83 -31.27 -37.73
C ILE A 22 -7.33 -32.64 -37.37
N ALA A 23 -7.18 -33.06 -36.15
CA ALA A 23 -7.92 -34.15 -35.59
C ALA A 23 -9.28 -33.60 -35.14
N PHE A 24 -10.33 -33.91 -35.90
CA PHE A 24 -11.72 -33.78 -35.49
C PHE A 24 -11.91 -34.56 -34.18
N ILE A 25 -11.98 -33.85 -33.07
CA ILE A 25 -12.54 -34.40 -31.85
C ILE A 25 -14.05 -34.30 -32.00
N PRO A 26 -14.80 -35.43 -31.94
CA PRO A 26 -16.24 -35.34 -32.00
C PRO A 26 -16.76 -34.58 -30.78
N MET A 27 -17.59 -33.57 -31.02
CA MET A 27 -18.42 -32.96 -29.97
C MET A 27 -19.22 -34.07 -29.29
N ILE A 28 -18.86 -34.40 -28.08
CA ILE A 28 -19.74 -35.15 -27.21
C ILE A 28 -20.82 -34.16 -26.75
N SER A 29 -22.00 -34.33 -27.34
CA SER A 29 -23.23 -33.72 -26.86
C SER A 29 -23.48 -34.22 -25.44
N MET A 30 -23.15 -33.43 -24.45
CA MET A 30 -23.66 -33.64 -23.10
C MET A 30 -25.05 -33.04 -23.01
N ALA A 31 -25.98 -33.88 -22.61
CA ALA A 31 -27.38 -33.58 -22.42
C ALA A 31 -27.56 -32.37 -21.49
N HIS A 32 -28.48 -31.49 -21.85
CA HIS A 32 -29.02 -30.42 -21.04
C HIS A 32 -29.47 -30.94 -19.67
N GLY A 33 -28.67 -30.68 -18.64
CA GLY A 33 -29.13 -30.52 -17.27
C GLY A 33 -29.44 -29.05 -17.08
N SER A 34 -30.68 -28.71 -16.82
CA SER A 34 -31.16 -27.36 -16.50
C SER A 34 -30.58 -26.91 -15.16
N GLY A 35 -29.50 -26.17 -15.21
CA GLY A 35 -28.85 -25.48 -14.12
C GLY A 35 -27.75 -24.64 -14.73
N GLU A 36 -28.08 -23.41 -15.15
CA GLU A 36 -27.07 -22.41 -15.48
C GLU A 36 -26.20 -22.22 -14.24
N PRO A 37 -24.88 -22.41 -14.33
CA PRO A 37 -24.03 -21.89 -13.26
C PRO A 37 -24.14 -20.37 -13.36
N GLU A 38 -24.70 -19.74 -12.33
CA GLU A 38 -24.57 -18.29 -12.13
C GLU A 38 -23.07 -17.98 -12.21
N TRP A 39 -22.69 -17.29 -13.29
CA TRP A 39 -21.36 -16.72 -13.42
C TRP A 39 -21.23 -15.66 -12.33
N ASN A 40 -20.56 -16.00 -11.25
CA ASN A 40 -20.25 -15.08 -10.18
C ASN A 40 -19.03 -14.26 -10.64
N PRO A 41 -19.18 -12.96 -10.95
CA PRO A 41 -18.07 -12.09 -11.35
C PRO A 41 -17.06 -11.81 -10.23
N SER A 42 -17.27 -12.34 -9.02
CA SER A 42 -16.33 -12.30 -7.91
C SER A 42 -15.29 -13.43 -7.94
N GLY A 43 -14.88 -13.87 -9.13
CA GLY A 43 -13.71 -14.74 -9.26
C GLY A 43 -12.49 -13.97 -8.77
N ASP A 44 -12.03 -14.34 -7.58
CA ASP A 44 -10.87 -13.77 -6.90
C ASP A 44 -9.66 -13.69 -7.85
N VAL A 45 -9.43 -12.51 -8.39
CA VAL A 45 -8.08 -12.14 -8.80
C VAL A 45 -7.27 -12.17 -7.51
N PRO A 46 -6.14 -12.87 -7.42
CA PRO A 46 -5.29 -12.82 -6.24
C PRO A 46 -4.80 -11.38 -6.07
N GLN A 47 -5.54 -10.58 -5.34
CA GLN A 47 -5.08 -9.31 -4.82
C GLN A 47 -4.18 -9.68 -3.66
N ASP A 48 -2.98 -9.13 -3.65
CA ASP A 48 -2.11 -9.20 -2.49
C ASP A 48 -2.94 -8.78 -1.26
N PRO A 49 -3.22 -9.68 -0.30
CA PRO A 49 -4.13 -9.40 0.80
C PRO A 49 -3.67 -8.24 1.69
N LEU A 50 -2.44 -7.75 1.49
CA LEU A 50 -1.83 -6.66 2.28
C LEU A 50 -2.19 -5.25 1.77
N HIS A 51 -2.90 -5.10 0.66
CA HIS A 51 -3.17 -3.78 0.04
C HIS A 51 -4.62 -3.55 -0.33
N ARG A 52 -5.53 -4.32 0.21
CA ARG A 52 -6.94 -4.11 0.00
C ARG A 52 -7.43 -3.03 0.95
N LEU A 53 -7.84 -1.88 0.42
CA LEU A 53 -8.75 -1.02 1.16
C LEU A 53 -10.01 -1.83 1.52
N PRO A 54 -10.61 -1.60 2.69
CA PRO A 54 -11.75 -2.37 3.12
C PRO A 54 -12.86 -2.29 2.07
N ALA A 55 -13.38 -3.44 1.65
CA ALA A 55 -14.44 -3.51 0.65
C ALA A 55 -15.81 -3.10 1.22
N SER A 56 -15.90 -2.91 2.54
CA SER A 56 -17.14 -2.49 3.23
C SER A 56 -16.82 -1.73 4.52
N PRO A 57 -17.77 -0.91 5.01
CA PRO A 57 -17.68 -0.27 6.32
C PRO A 57 -17.41 -1.23 7.48
N GLU A 58 -17.98 -2.44 7.40
CA GLU A 58 -17.81 -3.48 8.42
C GLU A 58 -16.40 -4.05 8.42
N GLU A 59 -15.81 -4.23 7.25
CA GLU A 59 -14.41 -4.68 7.10
C GLU A 59 -13.42 -3.60 7.58
N ALA A 60 -13.68 -2.32 7.28
CA ALA A 60 -12.88 -1.20 7.77
C ALA A 60 -12.95 -1.10 9.30
N HIS A 61 -14.16 -1.20 9.86
CA HIS A 61 -14.36 -1.17 11.30
C HIS A 61 -13.65 -2.35 11.99
N GLY A 62 -13.74 -3.56 11.42
CA GLY A 62 -12.99 -4.73 11.90
C GLY A 62 -11.48 -4.49 11.91
N ARG A 63 -10.91 -3.91 10.84
CA ARG A 63 -9.48 -3.59 10.76
C ARG A 63 -9.05 -2.51 11.74
N LEU A 64 -9.90 -1.52 12.02
CA LEU A 64 -9.62 -0.50 13.02
C LEU A 64 -9.59 -1.06 14.44
N LEU A 65 -10.46 -2.03 14.75
CA LEU A 65 -10.48 -2.73 16.05
C LEU A 65 -9.31 -3.73 16.19
N GLU A 66 -8.80 -4.26 15.07
CA GLU A 66 -7.71 -5.23 15.03
C GLU A 66 -6.35 -4.58 14.70
N ARG A 67 -6.22 -3.25 14.76
CA ARG A 67 -4.96 -2.57 14.48
C ARG A 67 -3.84 -3.20 15.32
N GLU A 68 -3.06 -4.06 14.69
CA GLU A 68 -1.78 -4.49 15.24
C GLU A 68 -0.84 -3.28 15.22
N ILE A 69 -0.52 -2.79 16.40
CA ILE A 69 0.44 -1.69 16.53
C ILE A 69 1.80 -2.22 16.08
N SER A 70 2.33 -1.67 15.00
CA SER A 70 3.73 -1.89 14.68
C SER A 70 4.59 -1.12 15.67
N TRP A 71 5.19 -1.86 16.58
CA TRP A 71 6.07 -1.30 17.58
C TRP A 71 7.47 -1.09 17.03
N PRO A 72 8.02 0.12 17.11
CA PRO A 72 9.44 0.31 16.87
C PRO A 72 10.25 -0.33 18.01
N GLU A 73 11.34 -1.01 17.68
CA GLU A 73 12.26 -1.50 18.72
C GLU A 73 13.13 -0.38 19.27
N ALA A 74 13.19 -0.29 20.59
CA ALA A 74 14.22 0.48 21.27
C ALA A 74 15.56 -0.25 21.14
N ALA A 75 16.51 0.37 20.46
CA ALA A 75 17.88 -0.14 20.39
C ALA A 75 18.62 0.11 21.70
N ALA A 76 19.57 -0.77 22.04
CA ALA A 76 20.54 -0.51 23.09
C ALA A 76 21.27 0.81 22.82
N GLN A 77 21.59 1.58 23.88
CA GLN A 77 22.15 2.94 23.83
C GLN A 77 23.11 3.18 22.65
N GLY A 78 22.71 4.02 21.69
CA GLY A 78 23.53 4.50 20.58
C GLY A 78 23.08 4.15 19.17
N GLU A 79 22.15 3.21 18.99
CA GLU A 79 21.57 2.87 17.69
C GLU A 79 20.07 3.18 17.73
N GLY A 80 19.55 3.97 16.78
CA GLY A 80 18.13 4.38 16.76
C GLY A 80 17.13 3.22 16.79
N PHE A 81 15.85 3.52 17.04
CA PHE A 81 14.77 2.54 16.95
C PHE A 81 14.83 1.77 15.61
N GLN A 82 14.83 0.46 15.67
CA GLN A 82 14.74 -0.41 14.50
C GLN A 82 13.49 -1.28 14.60
N ALA A 83 12.82 -1.50 13.46
CA ALA A 83 11.72 -2.46 13.38
C ALA A 83 12.29 -3.88 13.46
N SER A 84 12.20 -4.55 14.60
CA SER A 84 12.48 -5.98 14.70
C SER A 84 11.93 -6.62 16.00
N ARG A 85 12.08 -7.91 16.14
CA ARG A 85 11.42 -8.79 17.12
C ARG A 85 11.58 -8.33 18.56
N VAL A 86 10.47 -8.33 19.33
CA VAL A 86 10.41 -8.08 20.76
C VAL A 86 11.46 -8.92 21.49
N ARG A 87 12.31 -8.27 22.30
CA ARG A 87 13.25 -9.00 23.17
C ARG A 87 12.49 -9.66 24.32
N ALA A 88 12.86 -10.88 24.66
CA ALA A 88 12.32 -11.52 25.84
C ALA A 88 12.51 -10.62 27.09
N GLY A 89 11.43 -10.41 27.82
CA GLY A 89 11.44 -9.59 29.04
C GLY A 89 11.11 -8.10 28.85
N THR A 90 10.85 -7.62 27.61
CA THR A 90 10.37 -6.25 27.40
C THR A 90 8.84 -6.21 27.36
N LEU A 91 8.28 -5.07 27.78
CA LEU A 91 6.84 -4.81 27.79
C LEU A 91 6.51 -3.68 26.82
N ARG A 92 5.33 -3.76 26.23
CA ARG A 92 4.73 -2.75 25.37
C ARG A 92 3.36 -2.38 25.92
N ILE A 93 3.12 -1.11 26.13
CA ILE A 93 1.89 -0.60 26.74
C ILE A 93 1.30 0.44 25.80
N ALA A 94 0.10 0.17 25.31
CA ALA A 94 -0.61 1.10 24.44
C ALA A 94 -1.73 1.79 25.24
N ILE A 95 -1.49 3.04 25.62
CA ILE A 95 -2.44 3.87 26.37
C ILE A 95 -3.78 3.99 25.62
N PRO A 96 -3.83 4.30 24.30
CA PRO A 96 -5.08 4.48 23.58
C PRO A 96 -5.91 3.22 23.42
N TYR A 97 -5.29 2.05 23.55
CA TYR A 97 -5.96 0.76 23.34
C TYR A 97 -6.12 -0.05 24.62
N ASP A 98 -5.68 0.48 25.77
CA ASP A 98 -5.74 -0.20 27.07
C ASP A 98 -5.09 -1.59 27.08
N THR A 99 -4.02 -1.77 26.29
CA THR A 99 -3.37 -3.07 26.14
C THR A 99 -1.95 -3.08 26.68
N VAL A 100 -1.59 -4.25 27.21
CA VAL A 100 -0.21 -4.58 27.63
C VAL A 100 0.20 -5.86 26.94
N GLU A 101 1.32 -5.86 26.27
CA GLU A 101 1.88 -7.05 25.62
C GLU A 101 3.34 -7.23 25.95
N GLY A 102 3.83 -8.45 25.83
CA GLY A 102 5.24 -8.75 26.10
C GLY A 102 5.53 -10.22 26.05
N PHE A 103 6.75 -10.56 26.45
CA PHE A 103 7.20 -11.95 26.52
C PHE A 103 7.65 -12.28 27.94
N ILE A 104 7.24 -13.45 28.43
CA ILE A 104 7.77 -14.07 29.63
C ILE A 104 8.68 -15.24 29.28
N SER A 105 9.51 -15.67 30.23
CA SER A 105 10.47 -16.77 30.02
C SER A 105 9.83 -18.14 29.94
N THR A 106 8.60 -18.29 30.41
CA THR A 106 7.92 -19.58 30.53
C THR A 106 6.80 -19.71 29.50
N ALA A 107 7.03 -20.49 28.44
CA ALA A 107 6.01 -20.85 27.47
C ALA A 107 4.78 -21.48 28.15
N GLY A 108 3.58 -21.04 27.81
CA GLY A 108 2.33 -21.47 28.45
C GLY A 108 2.16 -21.05 29.92
N GLY A 109 3.05 -20.20 30.43
CA GLY A 109 3.00 -19.70 31.81
C GLY A 109 1.89 -18.67 32.03
N ASN A 110 1.42 -18.55 33.28
CA ASN A 110 0.45 -17.53 33.63
C ASN A 110 1.14 -16.21 33.98
N VAL A 111 0.59 -15.12 33.42
CA VAL A 111 1.07 -13.74 33.60
C VAL A 111 -0.01 -12.94 34.30
N LYS A 112 0.32 -12.33 35.42
CA LYS A 112 -0.55 -11.37 36.08
C LYS A 112 -0.17 -9.96 35.69
N VAL A 113 -1.14 -9.19 35.19
CA VAL A 113 -0.99 -7.78 34.84
C VAL A 113 -1.86 -6.94 35.75
N ASP A 114 -1.24 -6.07 36.53
CA ASP A 114 -1.90 -5.16 37.47
C ASP A 114 -1.73 -3.71 36.99
N LEU A 115 -2.82 -2.98 36.84
CA LEU A 115 -2.85 -1.56 36.52
C LEU A 115 -3.09 -0.76 37.81
N TYR A 116 -2.18 0.15 38.14
CA TYR A 116 -2.27 1.05 39.29
C TYR A 116 -2.40 2.51 38.83
N GLN A 117 -3.00 3.33 39.68
CA GLN A 117 -2.93 4.79 39.50
C GLN A 117 -1.50 5.29 39.61
N SER A 118 -1.29 6.57 39.35
CA SER A 118 0.02 7.23 39.39
C SER A 118 0.74 7.14 40.74
N ASP A 119 0.00 6.91 41.83
CA ASP A 119 0.54 6.68 43.19
C ASP A 119 1.27 5.31 43.30
N GLY A 120 1.08 4.42 42.33
CA GLY A 120 1.65 3.07 42.30
C GLY A 120 1.11 2.12 43.36
N ALA A 121 0.05 2.53 44.10
CA ALA A 121 -0.53 1.77 45.20
C ALA A 121 -2.03 1.48 45.01
N THR A 122 -2.78 2.39 44.40
CA THR A 122 -4.21 2.23 44.13
C THR A 122 -4.43 1.39 42.89
N LEU A 123 -4.88 0.15 43.07
CA LEU A 123 -5.17 -0.79 41.98
C LEU A 123 -6.43 -0.36 41.22
N LYS A 124 -6.33 -0.24 39.89
CA LYS A 124 -7.46 0.04 38.98
C LYS A 124 -8.05 -1.25 38.41
N GLN A 125 -7.18 -2.14 37.94
CA GLN A 125 -7.57 -3.43 37.35
C GLN A 125 -6.46 -4.46 37.54
N SER A 126 -6.85 -5.75 37.55
CA SER A 126 -5.93 -6.87 37.55
C SER A 126 -6.49 -7.97 36.63
N VAL A 127 -5.66 -8.44 35.72
CA VAL A 127 -5.99 -9.56 34.83
C VAL A 127 -4.91 -10.63 34.90
N THR A 128 -5.28 -11.85 34.55
CA THR A 128 -4.32 -12.97 34.44
C THR A 128 -4.51 -13.60 33.07
N GLU A 129 -3.43 -13.63 32.29
CA GLU A 129 -3.39 -14.20 30.96
C GLU A 129 -2.49 -15.42 30.92
N THR A 130 -2.68 -16.27 29.92
CA THR A 130 -1.78 -17.40 29.65
C THR A 130 -0.93 -17.06 28.44
N ALA A 131 0.38 -17.08 28.58
CA ALA A 131 1.29 -16.86 27.48
C ALA A 131 1.24 -18.02 26.46
N GLY A 132 1.49 -17.70 25.20
CA GLY A 132 1.59 -18.69 24.13
C GLY A 132 2.82 -19.61 24.27
N ASP A 133 2.95 -20.54 23.33
CA ASP A 133 4.08 -21.50 23.27
C ASP A 133 5.44 -20.81 23.04
N ASP A 134 5.46 -19.58 22.59
CA ASP A 134 6.64 -18.72 22.44
C ASP A 134 6.88 -17.80 23.64
N GLY A 135 5.98 -17.82 24.63
CA GLY A 135 6.02 -16.96 25.81
C GLY A 135 5.37 -15.59 25.63
N TRP A 136 4.79 -15.28 24.45
CA TRP A 136 4.09 -14.02 24.21
C TRP A 136 2.74 -13.98 24.92
N PHE A 137 2.39 -12.82 25.46
CA PHE A 137 1.07 -12.55 26.04
C PHE A 137 0.56 -11.16 25.62
N LYS A 138 -0.75 -11.02 25.61
CA LYS A 138 -1.46 -9.74 25.46
C LYS A 138 -2.58 -9.68 26.50
N ALA A 139 -2.62 -8.59 27.27
CA ALA A 139 -3.62 -8.34 28.29
C ALA A 139 -4.44 -7.11 27.93
N ASP A 140 -5.76 -7.21 28.05
CA ASP A 140 -6.72 -6.14 27.87
C ASP A 140 -7.09 -5.53 29.23
N LEU A 141 -6.88 -4.22 29.38
CA LEU A 141 -7.14 -3.46 30.60
C LEU A 141 -8.22 -2.39 30.41
N THR A 142 -9.09 -2.56 29.43
CA THR A 142 -10.15 -1.60 29.08
C THR A 142 -11.05 -1.20 30.27
N ALA A 143 -11.32 -2.14 31.20
CA ALA A 143 -12.11 -1.83 32.41
C ALA A 143 -11.36 -0.91 33.39
N GLY A 144 -10.05 -0.88 33.35
CA GLY A 144 -9.18 -0.06 34.20
C GLY A 144 -8.83 1.30 33.59
N ASP A 145 -8.91 1.43 32.27
CA ASP A 145 -8.60 2.64 31.50
C ASP A 145 -7.19 3.17 31.78
N ILE A 146 -6.19 2.72 30.99
CA ILE A 146 -4.81 3.17 31.13
C ILE A 146 -4.72 4.65 30.72
N VAL A 147 -4.25 5.49 31.60
CA VAL A 147 -3.99 6.90 31.31
C VAL A 147 -2.54 7.27 31.56
N SER A 148 -2.07 8.35 30.96
CA SER A 148 -0.71 8.85 31.20
C SER A 148 -0.46 9.07 32.69
N GLY A 149 0.65 8.52 33.19
CA GLY A 149 1.06 8.55 34.60
C GLY A 149 0.68 7.32 35.40
N ASP A 150 -0.19 6.46 34.90
CA ASP A 150 -0.49 5.16 35.54
C ASP A 150 0.77 4.25 35.56
N LYS A 151 0.71 3.19 36.36
CA LYS A 151 1.79 2.20 36.46
C LYS A 151 1.26 0.81 36.14
N VAL A 152 1.92 0.14 35.21
CA VAL A 152 1.63 -1.25 34.86
C VAL A 152 2.67 -2.15 35.50
N LYS A 153 2.21 -3.15 36.27
CA LYS A 153 3.06 -4.16 36.87
C LYS A 153 2.73 -5.54 36.30
N VAL A 154 3.74 -6.18 35.70
CA VAL A 154 3.63 -7.51 35.12
C VAL A 154 4.41 -8.50 35.99
N THR A 155 3.75 -9.61 36.32
CA THR A 155 4.32 -10.68 37.15
C THR A 155 4.18 -12.01 36.42
N ASP A 156 5.30 -12.66 36.09
CA ASP A 156 5.32 -14.07 35.66
C ASP A 156 5.04 -14.94 36.89
N LEU A 157 3.89 -15.60 36.92
CA LEU A 157 3.49 -16.44 38.05
C LEU A 157 4.25 -17.77 38.11
N SER A 158 4.99 -18.12 37.06
CA SER A 158 5.87 -19.29 37.02
C SER A 158 7.21 -19.07 37.70
N GLY A 159 7.54 -17.81 38.00
CA GLY A 159 8.75 -17.38 38.70
C GLY A 159 9.46 -16.25 37.96
N GLY A 160 9.91 -15.27 38.70
CA GLY A 160 10.59 -14.09 38.16
C GLY A 160 10.30 -12.86 39.01
N ALA A 161 11.16 -11.86 38.95
CA ALA A 161 10.89 -10.56 39.57
C ALA A 161 9.81 -9.82 38.76
N PRO A 162 8.82 -9.20 39.42
CA PRO A 162 7.86 -8.39 38.70
C PRO A 162 8.49 -7.18 38.06
N VAL A 163 8.02 -6.82 36.86
CA VAL A 163 8.42 -5.62 36.14
C VAL A 163 7.35 -4.54 36.31
N THR A 164 7.75 -3.32 36.60
CA THR A 164 6.84 -2.17 36.68
C THR A 164 7.26 -1.10 35.69
N VAL A 165 6.33 -0.67 34.83
CA VAL A 165 6.52 0.38 33.84
C VAL A 165 5.66 1.59 34.21
N ASP A 166 6.24 2.77 34.14
CA ASP A 166 5.55 4.04 34.30
C ASP A 166 4.98 4.47 32.95
N CYS A 167 3.67 4.62 32.86
CA CYS A 167 2.95 4.94 31.61
C CYS A 167 2.92 6.45 31.31
N THR A 168 3.82 7.25 31.90
CA THR A 168 3.87 8.69 31.63
C THR A 168 4.29 8.96 30.19
N LEU A 169 3.35 9.37 29.37
CA LEU A 169 3.55 9.84 27.99
C LEU A 169 2.39 10.76 27.61
N THR A 170 2.72 11.98 27.18
CA THR A 170 1.75 12.94 26.61
C THR A 170 2.40 13.65 25.44
N GLY A 171 1.60 14.15 24.50
CA GLY A 171 2.11 14.96 23.40
C GLY A 171 1.06 15.88 22.78
N ALA A 172 1.56 16.88 22.08
CA ALA A 172 0.76 17.79 21.28
C ALA A 172 1.50 18.14 19.99
N VAL A 173 0.78 18.22 18.88
CA VAL A 173 1.29 18.64 17.57
C VAL A 173 1.20 20.17 17.47
N ASP A 174 2.31 20.80 17.11
CA ASP A 174 2.41 22.24 16.80
C ASP A 174 2.57 22.39 15.27
N PHE A 175 1.46 22.62 14.58
CA PHE A 175 1.41 22.75 13.13
C PHE A 175 2.12 24.03 12.61
N ALA A 176 2.27 25.05 13.44
CA ALA A 176 2.90 26.29 13.01
C ALA A 176 4.45 26.20 12.96
N ASN A 177 5.01 25.25 13.68
CA ASN A 177 6.45 25.07 13.80
C ASN A 177 6.93 23.68 13.40
N ASP A 178 6.07 22.83 12.82
CA ASP A 178 6.34 21.45 12.41
C ASP A 178 6.99 20.62 13.55
N ARG A 179 6.33 20.63 14.72
CA ARG A 179 6.88 20.02 15.94
C ARG A 179 5.86 19.16 16.67
N VAL A 180 6.38 18.18 17.39
CA VAL A 180 5.61 17.47 18.43
C VAL A 180 6.35 17.66 19.74
N SER A 181 5.64 18.14 20.77
CA SER A 181 6.20 18.34 22.09
C SER A 181 5.38 17.65 23.16
N GLY A 182 5.99 17.26 24.27
CA GLY A 182 5.28 16.58 25.32
C GLY A 182 6.13 16.23 26.52
N THR A 183 5.61 15.29 27.34
CA THR A 183 6.29 14.81 28.54
C THR A 183 6.28 13.29 28.61
N THR A 184 7.33 12.73 29.15
CA THR A 184 7.48 11.31 29.49
C THR A 184 8.33 11.16 30.74
N VAL A 185 8.76 9.96 31.08
CA VAL A 185 9.74 9.73 32.14
C VAL A 185 11.10 10.30 31.72
N GLY A 186 11.75 11.04 32.62
CA GLY A 186 13.06 11.68 32.35
C GLY A 186 14.12 10.68 31.93
N GLY A 187 14.81 10.97 30.83
CA GLY A 187 15.85 10.12 30.26
C GLY A 187 15.36 9.02 29.33
N ASN A 188 14.07 8.88 29.14
CA ASN A 188 13.53 7.95 28.13
C ASN A 188 13.84 8.44 26.71
N GLN A 189 14.02 7.49 25.80
CA GLN A 189 14.07 7.79 24.38
C GLN A 189 12.64 7.95 23.86
N VAL A 190 12.36 9.04 23.14
CA VAL A 190 11.06 9.32 22.53
C VAL A 190 11.21 9.29 21.03
N MET A 191 10.25 8.62 20.36
CA MET A 191 10.10 8.64 18.93
C MET A 191 8.66 9.01 18.57
N ALA A 192 8.47 9.70 17.47
CA ALA A 192 7.16 9.92 16.88
C ALA A 192 7.16 9.59 15.41
N TYR A 193 6.02 9.05 14.95
CA TYR A 193 5.66 8.91 13.54
C TYR A 193 4.47 9.79 13.25
N ILE A 194 4.52 10.53 12.14
CA ILE A 194 3.39 11.33 11.69
C ILE A 194 2.49 10.46 10.80
N VAL A 195 1.24 10.31 11.22
CA VAL A 195 0.16 9.72 10.44
C VAL A 195 -0.58 10.86 9.76
N ALA A 196 -0.52 10.90 8.44
CA ALA A 196 -1.21 11.90 7.61
C ALA A 196 -2.53 11.32 7.09
N PRO A 197 -3.48 12.18 6.65
CA PRO A 197 -4.71 11.73 6.02
C PRO A 197 -4.52 10.64 4.95
N SER A 198 -3.49 10.79 4.11
CA SER A 198 -3.15 9.82 3.07
C SER A 198 -2.62 8.46 3.57
N THR A 199 -2.42 8.29 4.87
CA THR A 199 -1.86 7.06 5.47
C THR A 199 -2.67 6.54 6.65
N TYR A 200 -3.92 6.97 6.83
CA TYR A 200 -4.75 6.55 7.97
C TYR A 200 -5.00 5.04 8.01
N TYR A 201 -4.99 4.39 6.87
CA TYR A 201 -5.14 2.94 6.74
C TYR A 201 -3.82 2.17 6.63
N ALA A 202 -2.68 2.85 6.80
CA ALA A 202 -1.40 2.15 6.81
C ALA A 202 -1.32 1.22 8.03
N ASP A 203 -1.05 -0.06 7.78
CA ASP A 203 -0.98 -1.07 8.84
C ASP A 203 0.21 -0.86 9.77
N VAL A 204 1.17 -0.02 9.36
CA VAL A 204 2.45 0.10 10.07
C VAL A 204 3.04 1.49 9.97
N PRO A 205 3.62 2.06 11.05
CA PRO A 205 4.64 3.08 10.91
C PRO A 205 5.71 2.59 9.92
N PRO A 206 6.21 3.43 9.00
CA PRO A 206 6.79 4.68 9.50
C PRO A 206 5.95 5.94 9.32
N GLY A 207 4.69 5.92 8.89
CA GLY A 207 3.98 7.16 8.59
C GLY A 207 4.72 7.99 7.52
N VAL A 208 4.31 9.23 7.33
CA VAL A 208 4.92 10.14 6.32
C VAL A 208 6.24 10.77 6.81
N ALA A 209 6.49 10.79 8.11
CA ALA A 209 7.73 11.30 8.72
C ALA A 209 7.97 10.68 10.09
N GLN A 210 9.21 10.65 10.51
CA GLN A 210 9.62 10.20 11.84
C GLN A 210 10.67 11.14 12.44
N ALA A 211 10.65 11.27 13.77
CA ALA A 211 11.69 11.97 14.54
C ALA A 211 11.92 11.28 15.89
N GLN A 212 13.11 11.43 16.45
CA GLN A 212 13.46 10.86 17.77
C GLN A 212 14.34 11.79 18.59
N VAL A 213 14.20 11.72 19.91
CA VAL A 213 14.98 12.51 20.86
C VAL A 213 15.07 11.81 22.22
N MET A 214 16.06 12.13 23.03
CA MET A 214 16.09 11.77 24.45
C MET A 214 15.34 12.84 25.26
N ALA A 215 14.40 12.43 26.10
CA ALA A 215 13.69 13.33 27.00
C ALA A 215 14.66 13.93 28.03
N GLY A 216 14.47 15.18 28.34
CA GLY A 216 15.25 15.87 29.38
C GLY A 216 15.07 15.24 30.78
N PRO A 217 15.87 15.63 31.78
CA PRO A 217 15.78 15.06 33.14
C PRO A 217 14.39 15.22 33.79
N ALA A 218 13.64 16.26 33.40
CA ALA A 218 12.26 16.49 33.88
C ALA A 218 11.20 15.82 32.99
N GLY A 219 11.63 15.02 32.00
CA GLY A 219 10.73 14.29 31.09
C GLY A 219 10.24 15.09 29.90
N ALA A 220 10.56 16.37 29.75
CA ALA A 220 10.14 17.16 28.60
C ALA A 220 10.90 16.75 27.32
N PHE A 221 10.18 16.73 26.18
CA PHE A 221 10.76 16.48 24.86
C PHE A 221 10.16 17.41 23.79
N ILE A 222 10.94 17.63 22.73
CA ILE A 222 10.51 18.30 21.49
C ILE A 222 11.09 17.51 20.32
N LEU A 223 10.25 17.17 19.37
CA LEU A 223 10.59 16.49 18.12
C LEU A 223 10.34 17.45 16.97
N ASP A 224 11.36 17.73 16.17
CA ASP A 224 11.30 18.59 15.00
C ASP A 224 11.12 17.73 13.74
N PHE A 225 10.15 18.08 12.89
CA PHE A 225 9.87 17.39 11.64
C PHE A 225 10.30 18.26 10.45
N THR A 226 11.61 18.36 10.26
CA THR A 226 12.16 19.12 9.15
C THR A 226 11.92 18.40 7.82
N GLY A 227 11.33 19.12 6.84
CA GLY A 227 11.12 18.60 5.48
C GLY A 227 9.73 18.05 5.22
N ILE A 228 8.82 18.14 6.19
CA ILE A 228 7.39 17.94 6.01
C ILE A 228 6.64 19.09 6.71
N ASP A 229 5.64 19.63 6.04
CA ASP A 229 4.71 20.61 6.57
C ASP A 229 3.60 19.86 7.33
N LEU A 230 3.65 19.89 8.67
CA LEU A 230 2.61 19.26 9.49
C LEU A 230 1.32 20.05 9.35
N ARG A 231 0.24 19.36 8.98
CA ARG A 231 -1.05 19.98 8.68
C ARG A 231 -2.14 19.53 9.65
N THR A 232 -3.17 20.34 9.76
CA THR A 232 -4.41 19.92 10.44
C THR A 232 -4.89 18.61 9.83
N GLY A 233 -5.23 17.63 10.69
CA GLY A 233 -5.52 16.26 10.27
C GLY A 233 -4.35 15.29 10.44
N ASP A 234 -3.11 15.76 10.49
CA ASP A 234 -1.97 14.91 10.87
C ASP A 234 -2.03 14.59 12.38
N ALA A 235 -1.69 13.37 12.75
CA ALA A 235 -1.54 12.93 14.13
C ALA A 235 -0.16 12.33 14.34
N ALA A 236 0.34 12.37 15.58
CA ALA A 236 1.62 11.75 15.91
C ALA A 236 1.41 10.51 16.79
N LEU A 237 1.89 9.37 16.32
CA LEU A 237 2.05 8.16 17.14
C LEU A 237 3.34 8.31 17.94
N LEU A 238 3.22 8.42 19.26
CA LEU A 238 4.32 8.62 20.19
C LEU A 238 4.74 7.29 20.82
N PHE A 239 6.03 7.07 20.93
CA PHE A 239 6.63 5.93 21.60
C PHE A 239 7.69 6.43 22.57
N SER A 240 7.60 6.01 23.83
CA SER A 240 8.60 6.31 24.87
C SER A 240 9.20 5.02 25.37
N ALA A 241 10.50 4.85 25.22
CA ALA A 241 11.23 3.67 25.66
C ALA A 241 12.17 3.99 26.83
N ASP A 242 12.13 3.17 27.88
CA ASP A 242 13.06 3.22 28.98
C ASP A 242 14.40 2.51 28.67
N ALA A 243 15.36 2.58 29.59
CA ALA A 243 16.67 1.96 29.40
C ALA A 243 16.64 0.41 29.37
N ALA A 244 15.56 -0.21 29.84
CA ALA A 244 15.35 -1.66 29.78
C ALA A 244 14.68 -2.08 28.46
N GLY A 245 14.19 -1.13 27.68
CA GLY A 245 13.50 -1.35 26.40
C GLY A 245 11.99 -1.54 26.56
N HIS A 246 11.40 -1.29 27.75
CA HIS A 246 9.95 -1.23 27.88
C HIS A 246 9.44 0.01 27.16
N THR A 247 8.39 -0.13 26.37
CA THR A 247 7.86 0.93 25.52
C THR A 247 6.42 1.27 25.87
N VAL A 248 6.14 2.56 26.01
CA VAL A 248 4.79 3.12 26.16
C VAL A 248 4.43 3.86 24.87
N MET A 249 3.23 3.64 24.37
CA MET A 249 2.69 4.27 23.17
C MET A 249 1.48 5.13 23.53
N ASP A 250 1.41 6.30 22.90
CA ASP A 250 0.25 7.21 22.96
C ASP A 250 0.06 7.91 21.60
N VAL A 251 -1.07 8.57 21.40
CA VAL A 251 -1.37 9.35 20.21
C VAL A 251 -1.53 10.83 20.58
N ALA A 252 -0.72 11.66 19.96
CA ALA A 252 -0.91 13.11 20.02
C ALA A 252 -1.70 13.56 18.80
N ALA A 253 -2.99 13.84 19.01
CA ALA A 253 -3.82 14.54 18.04
C ALA A 253 -3.58 16.05 18.21
N GLY A 254 -3.50 16.77 17.10
CA GLY A 254 -3.34 18.23 17.15
C GLY A 254 -4.62 18.92 17.66
N SER A 255 -4.45 20.05 18.33
CA SER A 255 -5.56 20.90 18.78
C SER A 255 -6.33 21.57 17.63
N GLY A 256 -5.86 21.48 16.41
CA GLY A 256 -6.49 21.92 15.17
C GLY A 256 -6.83 20.74 14.29
N SER A 257 -7.78 19.91 14.71
CA SER A 257 -8.17 18.70 14.00
C SER A 257 -8.74 19.02 12.62
N GLY A 258 -8.18 18.42 11.56
CA GLY A 258 -8.69 18.54 10.20
C GLY A 258 -9.79 17.54 9.92
N LEU A 259 -10.75 17.95 9.11
CA LEU A 259 -11.74 17.09 8.50
C LEU A 259 -11.11 16.43 7.27
N VAL A 260 -11.22 15.12 7.16
CA VAL A 260 -10.66 14.36 6.04
C VAL A 260 -11.77 13.61 5.32
N VAL A 261 -11.84 13.77 4.02
CA VAL A 261 -12.87 13.14 3.18
C VAL A 261 -12.21 12.21 2.17
N TYR A 262 -12.71 10.98 2.09
CA TYR A 262 -12.40 10.00 1.05
C TYR A 262 -13.63 9.79 0.17
N PRO A 263 -13.79 10.56 -0.91
CA PRO A 263 -15.00 10.49 -1.74
C PRO A 263 -15.22 9.11 -2.36
N GLN A 264 -14.15 8.43 -2.76
CA GLN A 264 -14.20 7.12 -3.40
C GLN A 264 -14.80 6.02 -2.50
N TYR A 265 -14.88 6.28 -1.19
CA TYR A 265 -15.38 5.35 -0.17
C TYR A 265 -16.60 5.87 0.56
N ASP A 266 -17.11 7.06 0.22
CA ASP A 266 -18.19 7.74 0.93
C ASP A 266 -17.90 7.91 2.42
N GLU A 267 -16.66 8.23 2.74
CA GLU A 267 -16.13 8.23 4.09
C GLU A 267 -15.58 9.59 4.51
N VAL A 268 -15.84 9.90 5.79
CA VAL A 268 -15.31 11.09 6.46
C VAL A 268 -14.66 10.66 7.76
N LEU A 269 -13.43 11.07 7.99
CA LEU A 269 -12.64 10.67 9.13
C LEU A 269 -11.70 11.78 9.61
N GLY A 270 -10.99 11.54 10.70
CA GLY A 270 -10.02 12.46 11.25
C GLY A 270 -9.70 12.17 12.72
N TYR A 271 -9.00 13.10 13.33
CA TYR A 271 -8.67 13.07 14.75
C TYR A 271 -9.27 14.26 15.48
N TYR A 272 -9.82 14.03 16.68
CA TYR A 272 -10.32 15.07 17.55
C TYR A 272 -10.19 14.65 19.02
N VAL A 273 -10.65 15.50 19.95
CA VAL A 273 -10.62 15.22 21.39
C VAL A 273 -11.28 13.87 21.70
N PRO A 274 -10.60 12.94 22.37
CA PRO A 274 -11.13 11.62 22.72
C PRO A 274 -12.50 11.66 23.43
N GLY A 275 -13.35 10.69 23.14
CA GLY A 275 -14.66 10.53 23.75
C GLY A 275 -15.72 11.57 23.31
N THR A 276 -15.43 12.40 22.31
CA THR A 276 -16.35 13.42 21.81
C THR A 276 -17.34 12.82 20.82
N VAL A 277 -18.63 13.14 20.98
CA VAL A 277 -19.66 12.80 19.98
C VAL A 277 -19.72 13.90 18.92
N LEU A 278 -19.30 13.55 17.73
CA LEU A 278 -19.31 14.44 16.56
C LEU A 278 -20.58 14.23 15.73
N THR A 279 -20.97 15.29 15.04
CA THR A 279 -22.00 15.22 13.99
C THR A 279 -21.35 15.59 12.67
N VAL A 280 -21.25 14.60 11.79
CA VAL A 280 -20.70 14.73 10.43
C VAL A 280 -21.85 14.81 9.46
N ASN A 281 -21.82 15.82 8.59
CA ASN A 281 -22.83 16.01 7.54
C ASN A 281 -22.18 15.95 6.16
N ALA A 282 -22.86 15.32 5.22
CA ALA A 282 -22.60 15.41 3.80
C ALA A 282 -23.88 15.97 3.16
N ASP A 283 -23.86 17.25 2.78
CA ASP A 283 -25.04 18.05 2.43
C ASP A 283 -26.16 17.90 3.50
N ALA A 284 -27.33 17.38 3.09
CA ALA A 284 -28.47 17.16 3.98
C ALA A 284 -28.41 15.84 4.75
N ARG A 285 -27.40 15.02 4.55
CA ARG A 285 -27.23 13.73 5.26
C ARG A 285 -26.37 13.95 6.50
N SER A 286 -26.73 13.27 7.59
CA SER A 286 -26.04 13.40 8.87
C SER A 286 -25.67 12.03 9.43
N ARG A 287 -24.48 11.93 10.02
CA ARG A 287 -24.00 10.78 10.80
C ARG A 287 -23.45 11.26 12.13
N LYS A 288 -23.56 10.41 13.14
CA LYS A 288 -22.85 10.62 14.39
C LYS A 288 -21.65 9.68 14.44
N ALA A 289 -20.51 10.21 14.84
CA ALA A 289 -19.31 9.47 15.14
C ALA A 289 -18.86 9.82 16.56
N THR A 290 -18.35 8.83 17.29
CA THR A 290 -17.73 9.08 18.59
C THR A 290 -16.25 8.87 18.43
N THR A 291 -15.46 9.86 18.80
CA THR A 291 -14.00 9.73 18.77
C THR A 291 -13.55 8.63 19.73
N LEU A 292 -12.66 7.78 19.24
CA LEU A 292 -12.01 6.75 20.03
C LEU A 292 -11.09 7.37 21.08
N LYS A 293 -10.47 6.54 21.91
CA LYS A 293 -9.55 6.99 22.95
C LYS A 293 -8.26 7.61 22.40
N ASP A 294 -7.83 7.21 21.19
CA ASP A 294 -6.74 7.85 20.43
C ASP A 294 -7.15 9.15 19.74
N GLY A 295 -8.42 9.52 19.84
CA GLY A 295 -9.00 10.69 19.17
C GLY A 295 -9.48 10.43 17.74
N PHE A 296 -9.25 9.25 17.16
CA PHE A 296 -9.71 8.92 15.81
C PHE A 296 -11.23 8.83 15.74
N PHE A 297 -11.82 9.27 14.63
CA PHE A 297 -13.23 9.05 14.30
C PHE A 297 -13.39 8.74 12.81
N GLU A 298 -14.46 8.03 12.49
CA GLU A 298 -14.90 7.79 11.12
C GLU A 298 -16.43 7.87 11.02
N ALA A 299 -16.91 8.26 9.86
CA ALA A 299 -18.33 8.33 9.52
C ALA A 299 -18.56 7.89 8.08
N TRP A 300 -19.29 6.79 7.92
CA TRP A 300 -19.61 6.19 6.62
C TRP A 300 -20.99 6.64 6.13
N PHE A 301 -21.04 7.02 4.84
CA PHE A 301 -22.26 7.45 4.17
C PHE A 301 -22.75 6.41 3.14
N SER A 302 -22.77 5.14 3.53
CA SER A 302 -23.04 3.95 2.68
C SER A 302 -24.25 4.01 1.75
N ASN A 303 -25.13 4.99 1.89
CA ASN A 303 -26.31 5.23 1.04
C ASN A 303 -26.30 6.65 0.43
N TYR A 304 -25.16 7.28 0.35
CA TYR A 304 -25.02 8.62 -0.19
C TYR A 304 -23.64 8.77 -0.84
N ASP A 305 -23.62 9.08 -2.10
CA ASP A 305 -22.42 9.24 -2.94
C ASP A 305 -21.77 10.61 -2.67
N ILE A 306 -20.64 10.60 -1.95
CA ILE A 306 -19.82 11.79 -1.71
C ILE A 306 -18.96 12.02 -2.95
N LYS A 307 -19.28 13.06 -3.70
CA LYS A 307 -18.64 13.40 -4.98
C LYS A 307 -18.42 14.88 -5.15
N ASP A 308 -17.92 15.30 -6.31
CA ASP A 308 -17.73 16.72 -6.65
C ASP A 308 -18.97 17.55 -6.34
N GLY A 309 -18.74 18.65 -5.64
CA GLY A 309 -19.78 19.60 -5.23
C GLY A 309 -20.43 19.32 -3.88
N VAL A 310 -20.30 18.12 -3.30
CA VAL A 310 -20.84 17.79 -1.97
C VAL A 310 -20.11 18.62 -0.90
N ASN A 311 -20.86 19.28 -0.03
CA ASN A 311 -20.31 19.94 1.15
C ASN A 311 -20.29 18.99 2.34
N VAL A 312 -19.11 18.70 2.86
CA VAL A 312 -18.91 17.88 4.05
C VAL A 312 -18.58 18.79 5.22
N SER A 313 -19.25 18.60 6.36
CA SER A 313 -19.01 19.41 7.56
C SER A 313 -19.04 18.58 8.84
N CYS A 314 -18.31 19.05 9.87
CA CYS A 314 -18.24 18.42 11.18
C CYS A 314 -18.15 19.48 12.29
N ASN A 315 -18.79 19.21 13.46
CA ASN A 315 -18.78 20.09 14.62
C ASN A 315 -17.55 19.85 15.52
N MET A 316 -16.35 20.18 15.04
CA MET A 316 -15.06 19.94 15.74
C MET A 316 -14.56 21.23 16.42
N GLY A 317 -15.12 21.58 17.61
CA GLY A 317 -14.77 22.85 18.31
C GLY A 317 -15.24 24.12 17.61
N GLY A 318 -16.06 23.97 16.61
CA GLY A 318 -16.62 24.91 15.66
C GLY A 318 -17.14 24.10 14.49
N THR A 319 -17.70 24.75 13.47
CA THR A 319 -18.07 24.04 12.23
C THR A 319 -16.86 24.06 11.29
N ARG A 320 -16.31 22.89 11.03
CA ARG A 320 -15.33 22.65 9.94
C ARG A 320 -16.09 22.22 8.69
N SER A 321 -15.67 22.63 7.52
CA SER A 321 -16.33 22.17 6.29
C SER A 321 -15.45 22.29 5.06
N VAL A 322 -15.52 21.27 4.22
CA VAL A 322 -14.86 21.24 2.91
C VAL A 322 -15.88 20.92 1.83
N THR A 323 -15.80 21.58 0.69
CA THR A 323 -16.58 21.21 -0.50
C THR A 323 -15.71 20.29 -1.35
N VAL A 324 -16.11 19.04 -1.47
CA VAL A 324 -15.41 18.03 -2.28
C VAL A 324 -15.23 18.53 -3.71
N ARG A 325 -14.03 18.38 -4.24
CA ARG A 325 -13.68 18.64 -5.63
C ARG A 325 -12.90 17.47 -6.18
N ASP A 326 -13.23 17.08 -7.40
CA ASP A 326 -12.56 15.98 -8.08
C ASP A 326 -11.09 16.29 -8.32
N VAL A 327 -10.31 15.22 -8.22
CA VAL A 327 -8.89 15.19 -8.53
C VAL A 327 -8.67 14.20 -9.66
N SER A 328 -7.84 14.56 -10.61
CA SER A 328 -7.30 13.60 -11.57
C SER A 328 -5.80 13.48 -11.36
N ALA A 329 -5.27 12.27 -11.45
CA ALA A 329 -3.84 12.06 -11.41
C ALA A 329 -3.43 10.88 -12.27
N LYS A 330 -2.20 10.92 -12.77
CA LYS A 330 -1.54 9.79 -13.41
C LYS A 330 -0.07 9.76 -12.99
N CYS A 331 0.43 8.57 -12.78
CA CYS A 331 1.84 8.30 -12.56
C CYS A 331 2.43 7.69 -13.83
N ASP A 332 3.41 8.37 -14.42
CA ASP A 332 4.08 7.89 -15.62
C ASP A 332 5.48 7.36 -15.26
N PRO A 333 5.69 6.04 -15.31
CA PRO A 333 6.99 5.44 -15.03
C PRO A 333 8.10 5.85 -16.01
N ALA A 334 7.74 6.22 -17.24
CA ALA A 334 8.72 6.59 -18.25
C ALA A 334 9.36 7.95 -17.96
N SER A 335 8.59 8.88 -17.43
CA SER A 335 9.06 10.20 -16.99
C SER A 335 9.37 10.28 -15.50
N ASN A 336 9.07 9.23 -14.73
CA ASN A 336 9.15 9.14 -13.27
C ASN A 336 8.47 10.33 -12.58
N ARG A 337 7.20 10.57 -12.94
CA ARG A 337 6.45 11.76 -12.58
C ARG A 337 4.99 11.46 -12.27
N VAL A 338 4.44 12.19 -11.31
CA VAL A 338 2.98 12.27 -11.09
C VAL A 338 2.50 13.64 -11.57
N GLU A 339 1.46 13.67 -12.38
CA GLU A 339 0.82 14.90 -12.82
C GLU A 339 -0.71 14.75 -12.80
N GLY A 340 -1.41 15.88 -12.62
CA GLY A 340 -2.86 15.84 -12.54
C GLY A 340 -3.51 17.20 -12.36
N THR A 341 -4.77 17.17 -11.95
CA THR A 341 -5.54 18.36 -11.63
C THR A 341 -6.15 18.25 -10.23
N ALA A 342 -6.20 19.37 -9.53
CA ALA A 342 -6.83 19.57 -8.24
C ALA A 342 -7.49 20.97 -8.25
N PRO A 343 -8.23 21.39 -7.21
CA PRO A 343 -8.72 22.76 -7.13
C PRO A 343 -7.58 23.78 -7.30
N ALA A 344 -7.88 24.87 -8.01
CA ALA A 344 -6.87 25.89 -8.35
C ALA A 344 -6.25 26.55 -7.12
N ASN A 345 -4.94 26.78 -7.14
CA ASN A 345 -4.17 27.45 -6.09
C ASN A 345 -4.30 26.77 -4.72
N ARG A 346 -4.37 25.44 -4.67
CA ARG A 346 -4.42 24.64 -3.45
C ARG A 346 -3.11 23.90 -3.22
N ASP A 347 -2.81 23.66 -1.96
CA ASP A 347 -1.72 22.78 -1.59
C ASP A 347 -2.12 21.34 -1.90
N VAL A 348 -1.17 20.59 -2.46
CA VAL A 348 -1.37 19.21 -2.89
C VAL A 348 -0.24 18.38 -2.34
N ARG A 349 -0.58 17.28 -1.68
CA ARG A 349 0.37 16.26 -1.22
C ARG A 349 0.19 15.00 -2.07
N VAL A 350 1.27 14.51 -2.64
CA VAL A 350 1.31 13.20 -3.30
C VAL A 350 2.06 12.24 -2.40
N THR A 351 1.43 11.15 -2.01
CA THR A 351 2.02 10.10 -1.17
C THR A 351 2.14 8.83 -1.99
N MET A 352 3.37 8.46 -2.36
CA MET A 352 3.67 7.19 -3.04
C MET A 352 3.75 6.09 -2.01
N ASP A 353 3.27 4.88 -2.35
CA ASP A 353 3.25 3.69 -1.50
C ASP A 353 2.70 3.97 -0.07
N PRO A 354 1.46 4.53 0.04
CA PRO A 354 0.94 5.08 1.28
C PRO A 354 0.81 4.06 2.42
N TYR A 355 0.80 2.77 2.08
CA TYR A 355 0.51 1.69 3.03
C TYR A 355 1.74 0.92 3.52
N ARG A 356 2.91 1.07 2.85
CA ARG A 356 4.15 0.34 3.21
C ARG A 356 5.27 1.28 3.61
N THR A 357 5.77 2.03 2.63
CA THR A 357 6.91 2.93 2.77
C THR A 357 6.56 4.29 2.17
N PRO A 358 5.70 5.07 2.83
CA PRO A 358 5.21 6.33 2.28
C PRO A 358 6.33 7.28 1.90
N VAL A 359 6.35 7.73 0.65
CA VAL A 359 7.24 8.79 0.18
C VAL A 359 6.41 9.99 -0.19
N VAL A 360 6.55 11.07 0.57
CA VAL A 360 5.70 12.26 0.47
C VAL A 360 6.37 13.32 -0.39
N TYR A 361 5.55 13.92 -1.24
CA TYR A 361 5.88 15.08 -2.06
C TYR A 361 4.85 16.17 -1.85
N GLU A 362 5.32 17.39 -1.58
CA GLU A 362 4.48 18.57 -1.46
C GLU A 362 4.58 19.39 -2.74
N THR A 363 3.45 19.87 -3.22
CA THR A 363 3.34 20.75 -4.38
C THR A 363 2.14 21.66 -4.23
N ARG A 364 1.88 22.49 -5.24
CA ARG A 364 0.70 23.36 -5.28
C ARG A 364 0.13 23.36 -6.69
N SER A 365 -1.19 23.26 -6.79
CA SER A 365 -1.87 23.43 -8.06
C SER A 365 -1.77 24.90 -8.52
N ASP A 366 -1.65 25.11 -9.81
CA ASP A 366 -1.62 26.44 -10.42
C ASP A 366 -3.03 27.05 -10.55
N SER A 367 -3.13 28.21 -11.18
CA SER A 367 -4.40 28.92 -11.40
C SER A 367 -5.38 28.16 -12.32
N SER A 368 -4.91 27.17 -13.07
CA SER A 368 -5.75 26.27 -13.88
C SER A 368 -6.14 25.00 -13.14
N GLY A 369 -5.60 24.79 -11.94
CA GLY A 369 -5.75 23.58 -11.15
C GLY A 369 -4.72 22.49 -11.47
N SER A 370 -3.79 22.70 -12.39
CA SER A 370 -2.79 21.69 -12.75
C SER A 370 -1.69 21.59 -11.70
N PHE A 371 -1.25 20.38 -11.40
CA PHE A 371 -0.09 20.13 -10.55
C PHE A 371 0.83 19.07 -11.18
N GLN A 372 2.09 19.08 -10.75
CA GLN A 372 3.10 18.14 -11.19
C GLN A 372 4.10 17.90 -10.08
N VAL A 373 4.53 16.63 -9.95
CA VAL A 373 5.56 16.17 -9.01
C VAL A 373 6.57 15.33 -9.79
N ASP A 374 7.83 15.72 -9.72
CA ASP A 374 8.95 14.91 -10.18
C ASP A 374 9.41 14.02 -9.02
N LEU A 375 9.36 12.71 -9.19
CA LEU A 375 9.67 11.75 -8.13
C LEU A 375 11.19 11.66 -7.85
N GLY A 376 12.02 12.12 -8.79
CA GLY A 376 13.47 12.19 -8.65
C GLY A 376 14.09 10.84 -8.31
N THR A 377 15.00 10.83 -7.31
CA THR A 377 15.66 9.62 -6.81
C THR A 377 15.03 9.05 -5.55
N ARG A 378 14.02 9.73 -4.97
CA ARG A 378 13.37 9.31 -3.74
C ARG A 378 12.38 8.16 -3.97
N TYR A 379 11.82 8.10 -5.17
CA TYR A 379 10.89 7.04 -5.60
C TYR A 379 11.07 6.77 -7.09
N THR A 380 11.02 5.52 -7.49
CA THR A 380 11.02 5.12 -8.89
C THR A 380 9.69 4.47 -9.22
N ALA A 381 8.92 5.12 -10.08
CA ALA A 381 7.63 4.60 -10.50
C ALA A 381 7.79 3.30 -11.29
N THR A 382 7.04 2.28 -10.90
CA THR A 382 7.14 0.91 -11.44
C THR A 382 6.07 0.61 -12.48
N GLY A 383 4.94 1.35 -12.44
CA GLY A 383 3.74 1.11 -13.23
C GLY A 383 2.78 0.10 -12.60
N THR A 384 2.99 -0.21 -11.31
CA THR A 384 2.05 -0.92 -10.45
C THR A 384 1.94 -0.19 -9.10
N ASP A 385 2.14 1.12 -9.15
CA ASP A 385 2.22 1.95 -7.97
C ASP A 385 0.83 2.29 -7.44
N VAL A 386 0.67 2.26 -6.12
CA VAL A 386 -0.45 2.85 -5.40
C VAL A 386 0.01 4.19 -4.85
N TYR A 387 -0.79 5.22 -5.01
CA TYR A 387 -0.46 6.54 -4.49
C TYR A 387 -1.72 7.33 -4.17
N ASN A 388 -1.62 8.18 -3.15
CA ASN A 388 -2.68 9.10 -2.78
C ASN A 388 -2.36 10.52 -3.25
N VAL A 389 -3.39 11.23 -3.70
CA VAL A 389 -3.35 12.67 -3.91
C VAL A 389 -4.31 13.33 -2.94
N THR A 390 -3.76 14.14 -2.05
CA THR A 390 -4.51 14.90 -1.06
C THR A 390 -4.43 16.37 -1.40
N TRP A 391 -5.55 17.05 -1.50
CA TRP A 391 -5.57 18.50 -1.55
C TRP A 391 -6.17 19.07 -0.26
N TYR A 392 -5.75 20.27 0.09
CA TYR A 392 -6.13 20.95 1.32
C TYR A 392 -6.85 22.26 0.99
N ASP A 393 -7.90 22.58 1.73
CA ASP A 393 -8.52 23.89 1.66
C ASP A 393 -7.75 24.92 2.51
N ASP A 394 -8.27 26.16 2.60
CA ASP A 394 -7.60 27.22 3.33
C ASP A 394 -7.58 27.01 4.85
N ASP A 395 -8.49 26.18 5.38
CA ASP A 395 -8.60 25.83 6.79
C ASP A 395 -7.81 24.55 7.13
N GLY A 396 -7.22 23.90 6.12
CA GLY A 396 -6.45 22.65 6.25
C GLY A 396 -7.31 21.39 6.28
N ASP A 397 -8.61 21.48 5.94
CA ASP A 397 -9.42 20.29 5.73
C ASP A 397 -9.01 19.61 4.42
N ALA A 398 -8.99 18.28 4.42
CA ALA A 398 -8.39 17.49 3.36
C ALA A 398 -9.41 16.66 2.58
N VAL A 399 -9.17 16.51 1.29
CA VAL A 399 -9.86 15.54 0.43
C VAL A 399 -8.81 14.64 -0.19
N VAL A 400 -8.96 13.33 0.00
CA VAL A 400 -7.99 12.30 -0.41
C VAL A 400 -8.56 11.46 -1.52
N TYR A 401 -7.81 11.29 -2.59
CA TYR A 401 -8.10 10.35 -3.67
C TYR A 401 -6.96 9.35 -3.79
N GLU A 402 -7.32 8.08 -3.88
CA GLU A 402 -6.39 7.01 -4.16
C GLU A 402 -6.33 6.73 -5.65
N PHE A 403 -5.13 6.53 -6.15
CA PHE A 403 -4.84 6.14 -7.53
C PHE A 403 -3.92 4.93 -7.55
N GLN A 404 -4.07 4.13 -8.58
CA GLN A 404 -3.21 2.99 -8.83
C GLN A 404 -2.85 2.93 -10.31
N THR A 405 -1.63 2.54 -10.64
CA THR A 405 -1.25 2.16 -12.01
C THR A 405 -1.35 0.65 -12.18
N PHE A 406 -1.73 0.19 -13.37
CA PHE A 406 -1.76 -1.22 -13.71
C PHE A 406 -0.84 -1.50 -14.89
N SER A 407 -0.11 -2.60 -14.81
CA SER A 407 0.74 -3.05 -15.91
C SER A 407 0.45 -4.50 -16.28
N TRP A 408 0.61 -4.76 -17.58
CA TRP A 408 0.62 -6.09 -18.16
C TRP A 408 2.00 -6.34 -18.76
N TYR A 409 2.51 -7.53 -18.58
CA TYR A 409 3.82 -7.95 -19.07
C TYR A 409 3.64 -9.02 -20.13
N LEU A 410 4.15 -8.76 -21.33
CA LEU A 410 4.10 -9.61 -22.49
C LEU A 410 5.54 -9.98 -22.83
N ALA A 411 5.96 -11.17 -22.40
CA ALA A 411 7.37 -11.58 -22.47
C ALA A 411 7.87 -11.83 -23.90
N GLU A 412 6.95 -12.09 -24.84
CA GLU A 412 7.28 -12.42 -26.21
C GLU A 412 6.81 -11.35 -27.20
N GLY A 413 7.59 -11.17 -28.26
CA GLY A 413 7.26 -10.47 -29.49
C GLY A 413 8.43 -10.61 -30.46
N CYS A 414 8.11 -10.78 -31.72
CA CYS A 414 9.10 -10.91 -32.78
C CYS A 414 8.60 -10.15 -34.02
N THR A 415 9.49 -9.33 -34.60
CA THR A 415 9.25 -8.59 -35.84
C THR A 415 10.42 -8.77 -36.81
N LEU A 416 11.14 -9.90 -36.66
CA LEU A 416 12.35 -10.17 -37.47
C LEU A 416 12.00 -10.47 -38.92
N GLY A 417 12.47 -9.64 -39.82
CA GLY A 417 12.27 -9.75 -41.26
C GLY A 417 10.80 -9.65 -41.65
N ASP A 418 10.45 -10.08 -42.86
CA ASP A 418 9.06 -10.08 -43.33
C ASP A 418 8.29 -11.36 -42.91
N ASN A 419 8.81 -12.10 -41.94
CA ASN A 419 8.26 -13.40 -41.56
C ASN A 419 7.50 -13.39 -40.27
N PHE A 420 7.57 -12.33 -39.48
CA PHE A 420 6.91 -12.21 -38.18
C PHE A 420 6.19 -10.87 -38.06
N ASP A 421 4.95 -10.93 -37.65
CA ASP A 421 4.12 -9.77 -37.32
C ASP A 421 3.69 -9.87 -35.86
N THR A 422 3.99 -8.88 -35.04
CA THR A 422 3.57 -8.83 -33.64
C THR A 422 2.56 -7.72 -33.41
N PHE A 423 1.44 -8.09 -32.79
CA PHE A 423 0.40 -7.17 -32.36
C PHE A 423 0.26 -7.19 -30.84
N VAL A 424 0.16 -6.01 -30.25
CA VAL A 424 -0.32 -5.82 -28.87
C VAL A 424 -1.74 -5.33 -28.95
N LEU A 425 -2.64 -6.06 -28.31
CA LEU A 425 -4.08 -5.77 -28.28
C LEU A 425 -4.43 -5.29 -26.88
N VAL A 426 -5.12 -4.14 -26.79
CA VAL A 426 -5.56 -3.57 -25.52
C VAL A 426 -7.05 -3.29 -25.60
N GLN A 427 -7.81 -3.76 -24.60
CA GLN A 427 -9.24 -3.48 -24.45
C GLN A 427 -9.46 -2.69 -23.16
N ASN A 428 -10.28 -1.64 -23.24
CA ASN A 428 -10.80 -0.92 -22.08
C ASN A 428 -12.25 -1.39 -21.83
N PRO A 429 -12.52 -2.28 -20.87
CA PRO A 429 -13.87 -2.70 -20.50
C PRO A 429 -14.58 -1.72 -19.57
N GLY A 430 -13.86 -0.70 -19.07
CA GLY A 430 -14.36 0.28 -18.11
C GLY A 430 -15.28 1.33 -18.69
N THR A 431 -15.66 2.29 -17.87
CA THR A 431 -16.58 3.39 -18.18
C THR A 431 -15.87 4.72 -18.44
N GLU A 432 -14.57 4.81 -18.16
CA GLU A 432 -13.73 5.99 -18.33
C GLU A 432 -12.66 5.76 -19.40
N ASP A 433 -12.10 6.84 -19.93
CA ASP A 433 -10.97 6.79 -20.87
C ASP A 433 -9.74 6.21 -20.17
N ALA A 434 -9.10 5.21 -20.78
CA ALA A 434 -7.84 4.64 -20.30
C ALA A 434 -6.65 5.24 -21.05
N GLU A 435 -5.72 5.84 -20.32
CA GLU A 435 -4.45 6.33 -20.85
C GLU A 435 -3.41 5.22 -20.80
N ILE A 436 -2.93 4.80 -21.96
CA ILE A 436 -2.08 3.61 -22.12
C ILE A 436 -0.70 4.01 -22.63
N THR A 437 0.33 3.48 -22.00
CA THR A 437 1.71 3.52 -22.50
C THR A 437 2.23 2.10 -22.73
N LEU A 438 2.76 1.85 -23.92
CA LEU A 438 3.56 0.66 -24.23
C LEU A 438 5.02 1.02 -24.08
N THR A 439 5.77 0.25 -23.29
CA THR A 439 7.23 0.32 -23.20
C THR A 439 7.84 -1.00 -23.65
N PHE A 440 8.99 -0.93 -24.31
CA PHE A 440 9.59 -2.05 -25.03
C PHE A 440 10.97 -2.37 -24.47
N GLN A 441 11.20 -3.66 -24.21
CA GLN A 441 12.52 -4.20 -23.88
C GLN A 441 12.99 -5.05 -25.05
N LEU A 442 14.14 -4.67 -25.62
CA LEU A 442 14.72 -5.29 -26.78
C LEU A 442 15.95 -6.11 -26.40
N THR A 443 16.22 -7.18 -27.14
CA THR A 443 17.51 -7.90 -27.03
C THR A 443 18.68 -7.04 -27.46
N GLN A 444 18.45 -6.10 -28.39
CA GLN A 444 19.43 -5.13 -28.84
C GLN A 444 18.76 -3.79 -29.19
N GLY A 445 19.40 -2.69 -28.81
CA GLY A 445 18.91 -1.35 -29.13
C GLY A 445 17.83 -0.85 -28.15
N THR A 446 17.15 0.21 -28.55
CA THR A 446 16.05 0.85 -27.81
C THR A 446 14.93 1.26 -28.76
N ALA A 447 13.70 1.30 -28.28
CA ALA A 447 12.57 1.84 -29.00
C ALA A 447 11.86 2.88 -28.13
N PRO A 448 11.29 3.96 -28.71
CA PRO A 448 10.51 4.92 -27.98
C PRO A 448 9.21 4.29 -27.47
N SER A 449 8.73 4.74 -26.31
CA SER A 449 7.41 4.35 -25.78
C SER A 449 6.31 4.81 -26.74
N TYR A 450 5.19 4.06 -26.73
CA TYR A 450 4.02 4.39 -27.57
C TYR A 450 2.83 4.67 -26.66
N TYR A 451 2.30 5.90 -26.71
CA TYR A 451 1.17 6.36 -25.91
C TYR A 451 -0.10 6.49 -26.75
N PHE A 452 -1.24 6.15 -26.14
CA PHE A 452 -2.56 6.41 -26.71
C PHE A 452 -3.64 6.42 -25.64
N VAL A 453 -4.78 7.03 -25.97
CA VAL A 453 -5.99 6.98 -25.15
C VAL A 453 -6.97 5.98 -25.76
N LEU A 454 -7.61 5.19 -24.92
CA LEU A 454 -8.60 4.17 -25.31
C LEU A 454 -9.93 4.45 -24.60
N ALA A 455 -10.93 4.86 -25.37
CA ALA A 455 -12.25 5.18 -24.85
C ALA A 455 -12.97 3.96 -24.25
N PRO A 456 -13.99 4.17 -23.41
CA PRO A 456 -14.81 3.11 -22.82
C PRO A 456 -15.33 2.11 -23.84
N GLY A 457 -15.25 0.80 -23.52
CA GLY A 457 -15.72 -0.29 -24.37
C GLY A 457 -14.93 -0.48 -25.67
N GLN A 458 -13.84 0.26 -25.88
CA GLN A 458 -13.04 0.17 -27.10
C GLN A 458 -11.89 -0.84 -26.96
N ARG A 459 -11.46 -1.35 -28.12
CA ARG A 459 -10.25 -2.16 -28.27
C ARG A 459 -9.34 -1.53 -29.31
N ARG A 460 -8.03 -1.61 -29.08
CA ARG A 460 -6.99 -1.21 -30.04
C ARG A 460 -5.98 -2.31 -30.25
N SER A 461 -5.66 -2.59 -31.52
CA SER A 461 -4.53 -3.43 -31.91
C SER A 461 -3.39 -2.53 -32.37
N VAL A 462 -2.23 -2.69 -31.76
CA VAL A 462 -1.01 -1.97 -32.10
C VAL A 462 -0.06 -2.94 -32.83
N TRP A 463 0.20 -2.67 -34.08
CA TRP A 463 1.14 -3.46 -34.89
C TRP A 463 2.57 -2.98 -34.65
N LEU A 464 3.37 -3.77 -33.95
CA LEU A 464 4.69 -3.36 -33.47
C LEU A 464 5.67 -3.09 -34.61
N ASP A 465 5.58 -3.85 -35.71
CA ASP A 465 6.44 -3.69 -36.91
C ASP A 465 6.37 -2.28 -37.52
N LYS A 466 5.30 -1.56 -37.28
CA LYS A 466 5.11 -0.19 -37.79
C LYS A 466 5.61 0.89 -36.85
N LEU A 467 6.06 0.51 -35.64
CA LEU A 467 6.59 1.46 -34.69
C LEU A 467 8.09 1.70 -34.89
N PRO A 468 8.58 2.91 -34.67
CA PRO A 468 9.99 3.24 -34.79
C PRO A 468 10.86 2.35 -33.88
N GLY A 469 11.90 1.76 -34.46
CA GLY A 469 12.84 0.90 -33.74
C GLY A 469 12.37 -0.53 -33.48
N LEU A 470 11.16 -0.90 -33.93
CA LEU A 470 10.59 -2.23 -33.72
C LEU A 470 10.41 -3.04 -35.01
N ASN A 471 10.79 -2.53 -36.15
CA ASN A 471 10.56 -3.17 -37.45
C ASN A 471 11.48 -4.37 -37.75
N ASN A 472 12.38 -4.72 -36.88
CA ASN A 472 13.27 -5.89 -37.00
C ASN A 472 13.85 -6.20 -35.60
N ALA A 473 13.04 -6.69 -34.67
CA ALA A 473 13.41 -6.83 -33.28
C ALA A 473 12.80 -8.08 -32.63
N GLU A 474 13.48 -8.59 -31.62
CA GLU A 474 12.89 -9.40 -30.56
C GLU A 474 12.54 -8.46 -29.42
N VAL A 475 11.30 -8.49 -28.95
CA VAL A 475 10.76 -7.47 -28.07
C VAL A 475 9.84 -8.07 -26.99
N SER A 476 10.05 -7.69 -25.75
CA SER A 476 9.03 -7.83 -24.71
C SER A 476 8.33 -6.49 -24.52
N THR A 477 7.03 -6.52 -24.25
CA THR A 477 6.24 -5.31 -24.08
C THR A 477 5.66 -5.23 -22.68
N LYS A 478 5.73 -4.04 -22.07
CA LYS A 478 4.96 -3.68 -20.90
C LYS A 478 3.86 -2.72 -21.31
N VAL A 479 2.61 -3.04 -20.97
CA VAL A 479 1.44 -2.20 -21.17
C VAL A 479 1.07 -1.59 -19.83
N THR A 480 1.10 -0.26 -19.70
CA THR A 480 0.76 0.44 -18.45
C THR A 480 -0.48 1.29 -18.65
N SER A 481 -1.48 1.12 -17.77
CA SER A 481 -2.61 2.02 -17.63
C SER A 481 -2.26 3.07 -16.56
N LEU A 482 -2.13 4.33 -16.99
CA LEU A 482 -1.53 5.40 -16.18
C LEU A 482 -2.47 5.94 -15.09
N ARG A 483 -3.79 5.79 -15.25
CA ARG A 483 -4.80 6.31 -14.30
C ARG A 483 -5.48 5.21 -13.49
N GLY A 484 -4.98 3.99 -13.52
CA GLY A 484 -5.57 2.89 -12.77
C GLY A 484 -6.82 2.28 -13.39
N ASN A 485 -7.19 2.67 -14.62
CA ASN A 485 -8.26 1.99 -15.32
C ASN A 485 -7.86 0.54 -15.62
N TRP A 486 -8.73 -0.40 -15.28
CA TRP A 486 -8.55 -1.79 -15.64
C TRP A 486 -8.64 -1.96 -17.16
N VAL A 487 -7.61 -2.52 -17.75
CA VAL A 487 -7.58 -2.88 -19.16
C VAL A 487 -7.19 -4.35 -19.29
N VAL A 488 -7.56 -4.97 -20.40
CA VAL A 488 -7.08 -6.30 -20.78
C VAL A 488 -6.02 -6.13 -21.85
N ALA A 489 -4.87 -6.77 -21.68
CA ALA A 489 -3.80 -6.72 -22.67
C ALA A 489 -3.36 -8.14 -23.04
N GLU A 490 -3.27 -8.36 -24.34
CA GLU A 490 -2.83 -9.60 -24.95
C GLU A 490 -1.88 -9.33 -26.11
N ARG A 491 -1.16 -10.33 -26.52
CA ARG A 491 -0.24 -10.31 -27.64
C ARG A 491 -0.65 -11.38 -28.64
N ALA A 492 -0.61 -11.06 -29.92
CA ALA A 492 -0.71 -12.01 -31.01
C ALA A 492 0.55 -11.92 -31.88
N VAL A 493 1.15 -13.06 -32.23
CA VAL A 493 2.27 -13.17 -33.17
C VAL A 493 1.80 -14.02 -34.34
N TYR A 494 1.92 -13.47 -35.54
CA TYR A 494 1.72 -14.19 -36.78
C TYR A 494 3.06 -14.42 -37.47
N PHE A 495 3.24 -15.57 -38.08
CA PHE A 495 4.51 -15.91 -38.72
C PHE A 495 4.32 -16.68 -40.01
N ASN A 496 5.30 -16.51 -40.91
CA ASN A 496 5.49 -17.32 -42.10
C ASN A 496 6.95 -17.81 -42.12
N PHE A 497 7.17 -18.97 -41.49
CA PHE A 497 8.50 -19.47 -41.26
C PHE A 497 8.63 -20.91 -41.74
N PHE A 498 9.69 -21.23 -42.47
CA PHE A 498 9.93 -22.52 -43.17
C PHE A 498 8.74 -22.98 -44.04
N GLY A 499 8.02 -22.01 -44.68
CA GLY A 499 6.87 -22.30 -45.54
C GLY A 499 5.61 -22.67 -44.82
N LYS A 500 5.55 -22.47 -43.50
CA LYS A 500 4.36 -22.63 -42.66
C LYS A 500 3.85 -21.26 -42.23
N GLN A 501 2.58 -21.03 -42.45
CA GLN A 501 1.88 -19.83 -41.99
C GLN A 501 1.00 -20.20 -40.79
N ASP A 502 1.21 -19.56 -39.66
CA ASP A 502 0.43 -19.77 -38.45
C ASP A 502 0.51 -18.55 -37.54
N GLY A 503 -0.09 -18.62 -36.37
CA GLY A 503 -0.05 -17.59 -35.35
C GLY A 503 -0.47 -18.14 -33.98
N HIS A 504 -0.09 -17.43 -32.96
CA HIS A 504 -0.51 -17.71 -31.59
C HIS A 504 -0.74 -16.42 -30.83
N ASP A 505 -1.54 -16.50 -29.78
CA ASP A 505 -1.83 -15.42 -28.87
C ASP A 505 -1.57 -15.82 -27.43
N SER A 506 -1.43 -14.84 -26.57
CA SER A 506 -1.25 -15.03 -25.14
C SER A 506 -1.69 -13.78 -24.39
N ILE A 507 -2.42 -13.98 -23.30
CA ILE A 507 -2.70 -12.92 -22.33
C ILE A 507 -1.41 -12.57 -21.57
N GLY A 508 -1.24 -11.30 -21.20
CA GLY A 508 -0.11 -10.85 -20.41
C GLY A 508 -0.20 -11.26 -18.94
N ALA A 509 0.92 -11.23 -18.25
CA ALA A 509 0.97 -11.35 -16.79
C ALA A 509 0.71 -9.99 -16.14
N LEU A 510 -0.07 -9.95 -15.06
CA LEU A 510 -0.36 -8.72 -14.32
C LEU A 510 0.81 -8.27 -13.44
N THR A 511 1.59 -9.23 -12.92
CA THR A 511 2.71 -8.96 -12.02
C THR A 511 3.90 -9.85 -12.36
N PRO A 512 5.14 -9.37 -12.23
CA PRO A 512 6.30 -10.24 -12.21
C PRO A 512 6.27 -11.17 -10.99
N ALA A 513 6.79 -12.38 -11.14
CA ALA A 513 6.88 -13.35 -10.05
C ALA A 513 8.26 -14.01 -10.02
N THR A 514 8.66 -14.49 -8.85
CA THR A 514 9.92 -15.23 -8.68
C THR A 514 9.80 -16.70 -9.05
N GLU A 515 8.58 -17.20 -9.22
CA GLU A 515 8.30 -18.59 -9.58
C GLU A 515 7.10 -18.67 -10.55
N TRP A 516 7.24 -19.43 -11.62
CA TRP A 516 6.23 -19.64 -12.64
C TRP A 516 6.05 -21.12 -12.94
N TYR A 517 4.82 -21.56 -13.12
CA TYR A 517 4.43 -22.90 -13.52
C TYR A 517 3.81 -22.86 -14.92
N LEU A 518 4.46 -23.54 -15.87
CA LEU A 518 3.99 -23.69 -17.25
C LEU A 518 3.50 -25.12 -17.41
N ALA A 519 2.19 -25.29 -17.54
CA ALA A 519 1.54 -26.60 -17.46
C ALA A 519 1.79 -27.49 -18.69
N GLU A 520 2.15 -26.90 -19.83
CA GLU A 520 2.32 -27.61 -21.08
C GLU A 520 3.67 -27.33 -21.72
N GLY A 521 4.23 -28.36 -22.34
CA GLY A 521 5.36 -28.32 -23.25
C GLY A 521 5.50 -29.65 -23.97
N CYS A 522 5.68 -29.63 -25.27
CA CYS A 522 5.85 -30.85 -26.09
C CYS A 522 7.02 -30.68 -27.06
N THR A 523 7.93 -31.67 -27.04
CA THR A 523 9.07 -31.74 -27.96
C THR A 523 9.13 -33.10 -28.68
N LEU A 524 7.98 -33.75 -28.86
CA LEU A 524 7.89 -35.09 -29.45
C LEU A 524 8.06 -35.07 -30.96
N GLY A 525 9.14 -35.71 -31.43
CA GLY A 525 9.45 -35.81 -32.86
C GLY A 525 9.81 -34.46 -33.47
N ASP A 526 9.73 -34.38 -34.80
CA ASP A 526 10.08 -33.17 -35.56
C ASP A 526 8.87 -32.23 -35.75
N ASN A 527 7.79 -32.42 -35.00
CA ASN A 527 6.53 -31.71 -35.21
C ASN A 527 6.19 -30.68 -34.11
N PHE A 528 6.90 -30.75 -32.98
CA PHE A 528 6.64 -29.90 -31.82
C PHE A 528 7.90 -29.23 -31.31
N ASP A 529 7.86 -27.92 -31.21
CA ASP A 529 8.91 -27.10 -30.61
C ASP A 529 8.30 -26.30 -29.45
N THR A 530 8.94 -26.37 -28.27
CA THR A 530 8.52 -25.63 -27.10
C THR A 530 9.54 -24.58 -26.73
N PHE A 531 9.09 -23.33 -26.61
CA PHE A 531 9.90 -22.19 -26.20
C PHE A 531 9.43 -21.67 -24.84
N VAL A 532 10.34 -21.40 -23.95
CA VAL A 532 10.09 -20.69 -22.69
C VAL A 532 10.66 -19.29 -22.82
N LEU A 533 9.78 -18.30 -22.73
CA LEU A 533 10.15 -16.89 -22.86
C LEU A 533 10.09 -16.22 -21.49
N VAL A 534 11.15 -15.52 -21.13
CA VAL A 534 11.31 -14.90 -19.82
C VAL A 534 11.63 -13.42 -20.01
N GLN A 535 10.83 -12.57 -19.38
CA GLN A 535 11.07 -11.13 -19.29
C GLN A 535 11.53 -10.77 -17.88
N ASN A 536 12.62 -10.03 -17.75
CA ASN A 536 13.02 -9.38 -16.51
C ASN A 536 12.66 -7.88 -16.61
N PRO A 537 11.56 -7.43 -16.01
CA PRO A 537 11.17 -6.01 -16.05
C PRO A 537 11.94 -5.14 -15.06
N GLY A 538 12.73 -5.75 -14.16
CA GLY A 538 13.55 -5.06 -13.18
C GLY A 538 14.85 -4.51 -13.74
N THR A 539 15.57 -3.73 -12.93
CA THR A 539 16.88 -3.14 -13.24
C THR A 539 18.05 -4.03 -12.84
N GLU A 540 17.82 -4.98 -11.95
CA GLU A 540 18.84 -5.91 -11.45
C GLU A 540 18.91 -7.18 -12.29
N VAL A 541 20.07 -7.81 -12.32
CA VAL A 541 20.25 -9.08 -13.02
C VAL A 541 19.47 -10.20 -12.33
N ALA A 542 18.57 -10.84 -13.07
CA ALA A 542 17.82 -12.00 -12.57
C ALA A 542 18.54 -13.31 -12.95
N GLY A 543 18.78 -14.16 -11.93
CA GLY A 543 19.20 -15.54 -12.13
C GLY A 543 17.97 -16.43 -12.36
N VAL A 544 17.87 -17.07 -13.52
CA VAL A 544 16.72 -17.91 -13.89
C VAL A 544 17.13 -19.38 -13.95
N THR A 545 16.34 -20.25 -13.32
CA THR A 545 16.49 -21.70 -13.39
C THR A 545 15.21 -22.30 -13.98
N LEU A 546 15.34 -23.09 -15.03
CA LEU A 546 14.25 -23.87 -15.62
C LEU A 546 14.31 -25.32 -15.10
N SER A 547 13.21 -25.82 -14.54
CA SER A 547 13.04 -27.21 -14.12
C SER A 547 11.96 -27.86 -14.96
N PHE A 548 12.19 -29.07 -15.44
CA PHE A 548 11.26 -29.79 -16.30
C PHE A 548 10.74 -31.05 -15.60
N GLN A 549 9.41 -31.19 -15.60
CA GLN A 549 8.75 -32.42 -15.17
C GLN A 549 8.34 -33.19 -16.44
N LEU A 550 8.92 -34.36 -16.63
CA LEU A 550 8.61 -35.24 -17.76
C LEU A 550 7.53 -36.25 -17.35
N THR A 551 6.59 -36.55 -18.24
CA THR A 551 5.53 -37.55 -18.07
C THR A 551 5.93 -38.88 -18.65
#